data_8817aa88dc1431abb3b5f26bebf5e45c
#
_entry.id   8817aa88dc1431abb3b5f26bebf5e45c
#
_cell.length_a   1.000
_cell.length_b   1.000
_cell.length_c   1.000
_cell.angle_alpha   90.00
_cell.angle_beta   90.00
_cell.angle_gamma   90.00
#
_symmetry.space_group_name_H-M   'P 1'
#
loop_
_entity.id
_entity.type
_entity.pdbx_description
1 polymer ?
#
loop_
_entity_poly.entity_id
_entity_poly.type
_entity_poly.pdbx_seq_one_letter_code
_entity_poly.pdbx_strand_id
1 'polypeptide(L)'
;MSLISGNGSSPEFSTSSIDTRIYGNPEEIRDAAAKVYELYDVLHDASYDMALPHAHYTEYYWSGMTANAYWEAINTFEKRTRDNANYIYEVWNALRAYAQQLDYHYRDMETIRTNALRCGLTIANDYDILAPEPAGTPP
;
A
#
# COMPACT_ATOMS: atom_id res chain seq x y z
N MET A 1 30.43 -4.23 -13.03
CA MET A 1 30.68 -4.49 -12.73
C MET A 1 30.65 -5.02 -12.42
N SER A 2 30.77 -5.40 -12.54
CA SER A 2 31.02 -5.94 -12.20
C SER A 2 30.98 -6.42 -11.57
N LEU A 3 31.05 -6.72 -11.51
CA LEU A 3 31.24 -7.19 -10.84
C LEU A 3 31.17 -7.75 -10.49
N ILE A 4 31.24 -7.68 -10.72
CA ILE A 4 31.55 -8.27 -10.49
C ILE A 4 31.66 -9.02 -10.50
N SER A 5 32.14 -9.04 -10.89
CA SER A 5 32.44 -9.83 -11.04
C SER A 5 32.34 -10.65 -10.48
N GLY A 6 32.34 -10.52 -10.42
CA GLY A 6 32.34 -11.22 -10.08
C GLY A 6 32.32 -12.19 -9.58
N ASN A 7 32.37 -12.22 -9.54
CA ASN A 7 32.58 -13.12 -9.19
C ASN A 7 32.19 -14.22 -8.99
N GLY A 8 32.46 -14.40 -9.17
CA GLY A 8 32.52 -15.86 -9.23
C GLY A 8 31.71 -16.58 -8.20
N SER A 9 31.39 -15.91 -7.21
CA SER A 9 30.55 -16.46 -6.16
C SER A 9 29.16 -16.83 -6.65
N SER A 10 28.79 -16.35 -7.79
CA SER A 10 27.48 -16.62 -8.35
C SER A 10 27.12 -18.12 -8.41
N PRO A 11 28.03 -19.03 -8.67
CA PRO A 11 27.65 -20.44 -8.75
C PRO A 11 26.98 -20.98 -7.50
N GLU A 12 27.45 -20.59 -6.36
CA GLU A 12 26.97 -21.21 -5.13
C GLU A 12 25.51 -20.89 -4.86
N PHE A 13 25.14 -19.63 -5.00
CA PHE A 13 23.76 -19.27 -4.68
C PHE A 13 22.79 -19.74 -5.74
N SER A 14 23.24 -19.91 -6.96
CA SER A 14 22.35 -20.29 -8.05
C SER A 14 21.86 -21.72 -7.94
N THR A 15 22.52 -22.55 -7.15
CA THR A 15 22.25 -23.97 -7.16
C THR A 15 21.53 -24.47 -5.91
N SER A 16 21.45 -23.70 -4.85
CA SER A 16 21.09 -24.28 -3.58
C SER A 16 19.65 -24.03 -3.16
N SER A 17 19.12 -22.88 -3.40
CA SER A 17 17.76 -22.61 -2.93
C SER A 17 17.11 -21.44 -3.64
N ILE A 18 15.79 -21.41 -3.54
CA ILE A 18 14.96 -20.29 -3.99
C ILE A 18 14.16 -19.82 -2.77
N ASP A 19 14.35 -18.58 -2.39
CA ASP A 19 13.60 -17.99 -1.30
C ASP A 19 12.22 -17.52 -1.80
N THR A 20 11.18 -18.08 -1.22
CA THR A 20 9.79 -17.74 -1.57
C THR A 20 9.15 -16.84 -0.53
N ARG A 21 9.94 -16.24 0.33
CA ARG A 21 9.42 -15.37 1.39
C ARG A 21 8.93 -14.04 0.82
N ILE A 22 7.75 -13.64 1.23
CA ILE A 22 7.20 -12.32 0.92
C ILE A 22 7.31 -11.46 2.16
N TYR A 23 7.84 -10.27 2.00
CA TYR A 23 8.00 -9.32 3.10
C TYR A 23 6.84 -8.32 3.07
N GLY A 24 6.37 -7.97 4.26
CA GLY A 24 5.23 -7.09 4.43
C GLY A 24 4.06 -7.83 5.06
N ASN A 25 3.22 -7.08 5.75
CA ASN A 25 2.06 -7.63 6.43
C ASN A 25 0.80 -6.94 5.91
N PRO A 26 -0.03 -7.65 5.12
CA PRO A 26 -1.25 -7.06 4.57
C PRO A 26 -2.21 -6.52 5.63
N GLU A 27 -2.30 -7.17 6.79
CA GLU A 27 -3.20 -6.72 7.86
C GLU A 27 -2.75 -5.38 8.46
N GLU A 28 -1.45 -5.22 8.67
CA GLU A 28 -0.91 -3.94 9.16
C GLU A 28 -1.17 -2.81 8.16
N ILE A 29 -1.09 -3.12 6.87
CA ILE A 29 -1.37 -2.14 5.83
C ILE A 29 -2.86 -1.80 5.81
N ARG A 30 -3.74 -2.78 6.01
CA ARG A 30 -5.18 -2.54 6.11
C ARG A 30 -5.52 -1.70 7.34
N ASP A 31 -4.86 -1.94 8.46
CA ASP A 31 -5.05 -1.13 9.67
C ASP A 31 -4.61 0.31 9.43
N ALA A 32 -3.48 0.51 8.76
CA ALA A 32 -3.03 1.85 8.38
C ALA A 32 -4.03 2.50 7.42
N ALA A 33 -4.55 1.76 6.46
CA ALA A 33 -5.56 2.27 5.53
C ALA A 33 -6.83 2.71 6.26
N ALA A 34 -7.26 1.97 7.27
CA ALA A 34 -8.44 2.33 8.06
C ALA A 34 -8.24 3.68 8.77
N LYS A 35 -7.05 3.92 9.30
CA LYS A 35 -6.72 5.21 9.94
C LYS A 35 -6.69 6.36 8.93
N VAL A 36 -6.18 6.09 7.74
CA VAL A 36 -6.18 7.08 6.66
C VAL A 36 -7.62 7.42 6.27
N TYR A 37 -8.50 6.43 6.22
CA TYR A 37 -9.91 6.67 5.92
C TYR A 37 -10.61 7.52 6.99
N GLU A 38 -10.28 7.30 8.26
CA GLU A 38 -10.79 8.15 9.34
C GLU A 38 -10.39 9.62 9.14
N LEU A 39 -9.16 9.85 8.71
CA LEU A 39 -8.70 11.20 8.41
C LEU A 39 -9.47 11.79 7.21
N TYR A 40 -9.72 10.99 6.20
CA TYR A 40 -10.54 11.41 5.06
C TYR A 40 -11.93 11.85 5.53
N ASP A 41 -12.58 11.06 6.38
CA ASP A 41 -13.92 11.40 6.88
C ASP A 41 -13.92 12.75 7.62
N VAL A 42 -12.93 12.99 8.47
CA VAL A 42 -12.83 14.24 9.21
C VAL A 42 -12.68 15.43 8.26
N LEU A 43 -11.81 15.31 7.27
CA LEU A 43 -11.59 16.40 6.32
C LEU A 43 -12.78 16.61 5.40
N HIS A 44 -13.42 15.53 4.97
CA HIS A 44 -14.60 15.60 4.14
C HIS A 44 -15.75 16.30 4.86
N ASP A 45 -16.01 15.91 6.11
CA ASP A 45 -17.06 16.53 6.92
C ASP A 45 -16.76 17.98 7.22
N ALA A 46 -15.49 18.32 7.50
CA ALA A 46 -15.07 19.69 7.71
C ALA A 46 -15.31 20.56 6.47
N SER A 47 -15.01 20.03 5.30
CA SER A 47 -15.26 20.70 4.03
C SER A 47 -16.75 20.98 3.83
N TYR A 48 -17.58 19.99 4.11
CA TYR A 48 -19.03 20.11 4.01
C TYR A 48 -19.57 21.16 5.00
N ASP A 49 -19.10 21.11 6.23
CA ASP A 49 -19.52 22.08 7.27
C ASP A 49 -19.13 23.52 6.93
N MET A 50 -17.99 23.71 6.28
CA MET A 50 -17.59 25.04 5.82
C MET A 50 -18.45 25.55 4.67
N ALA A 51 -18.97 24.68 3.84
CA ALA A 51 -19.82 25.07 2.71
C ALA A 51 -21.23 25.49 3.16
N LEU A 52 -21.75 24.91 4.24
CA LEU A 52 -23.12 25.15 4.71
C LEU A 52 -23.40 26.64 5.04
N PRO A 53 -22.56 27.34 5.83
CA PRO A 53 -22.83 28.75 6.12
C PRO A 53 -22.91 29.60 4.87
N HIS A 54 -22.03 29.36 3.89
CA HIS A 54 -22.05 30.08 2.64
C HIS A 54 -23.37 29.87 1.89
N ALA A 55 -23.89 28.65 1.90
CA ALA A 55 -25.14 28.32 1.21
C ALA A 55 -26.37 28.96 1.90
N HIS A 56 -26.33 29.11 3.22
CA HIS A 56 -27.49 29.53 4.02
C HIS A 56 -27.47 30.99 4.47
N TYR A 57 -26.29 31.62 4.57
CA TYR A 57 -26.12 32.94 5.17
C TYR A 57 -25.48 33.93 4.19
N THR A 58 -25.74 33.81 2.92
CA THR A 58 -25.20 34.74 1.95
C THR A 58 -25.86 36.11 2.07
N GLU A 59 -25.83 36.89 1.10
CA GLU A 59 -26.15 38.26 0.87
C GLU A 59 -27.29 38.88 1.72
N TYR A 60 -28.23 38.08 2.20
CA TYR A 60 -29.37 38.58 2.98
C TYR A 60 -29.00 39.11 4.34
N TYR A 61 -27.99 38.54 4.98
CA TYR A 61 -27.66 38.83 6.38
C TYR A 61 -26.36 39.60 6.51
N TRP A 62 -25.49 39.51 5.53
CA TRP A 62 -24.20 40.18 5.60
C TRP A 62 -23.70 40.46 4.19
N SER A 63 -23.44 41.73 3.89
CA SER A 63 -22.96 42.17 2.58
C SER A 63 -21.87 43.21 2.74
N GLY A 64 -21.22 43.53 1.61
CA GLY A 64 -20.16 44.53 1.57
C GLY A 64 -18.79 43.94 1.40
N MET A 65 -17.77 44.79 1.35
CA MET A 65 -16.39 44.35 1.04
C MET A 65 -15.86 43.36 2.06
N THR A 66 -16.09 43.57 3.33
CA THR A 66 -15.63 42.68 4.39
C THR A 66 -16.31 41.31 4.30
N ALA A 67 -17.62 41.31 4.05
CA ALA A 67 -18.37 40.10 3.88
C ALA A 67 -17.87 39.30 2.66
N ASN A 68 -17.64 39.99 1.56
CA ASN A 68 -17.15 39.37 0.34
C ASN A 68 -15.76 38.76 0.55
N ALA A 69 -14.87 39.46 1.21
CA ALA A 69 -13.53 38.95 1.54
C ALA A 69 -13.60 37.71 2.44
N TYR A 70 -14.49 37.70 3.41
CA TYR A 70 -14.71 36.57 4.29
C TYR A 70 -15.21 35.35 3.51
N TRP A 71 -16.23 35.53 2.69
CA TRP A 71 -16.80 34.42 1.90
C TRP A 71 -15.79 33.88 0.90
N GLU A 72 -14.99 34.75 0.29
CA GLU A 72 -13.92 34.32 -0.59
C GLU A 72 -12.87 33.47 0.15
N ALA A 73 -12.47 33.92 1.33
CA ALA A 73 -11.53 33.17 2.15
C ALA A 73 -12.09 31.79 2.56
N ILE A 74 -13.36 31.74 2.97
CA ILE A 74 -14.03 30.49 3.34
C ILE A 74 -14.13 29.55 2.15
N ASN A 75 -14.48 30.06 0.99
CA ASN A 75 -14.57 29.25 -0.23
C ASN A 75 -13.20 28.66 -0.61
N THR A 76 -12.16 29.45 -0.50
CA THR A 76 -10.79 29.00 -0.79
C THR A 76 -10.37 27.94 0.21
N PHE A 77 -10.66 28.14 1.48
CA PHE A 77 -10.31 27.19 2.53
C PHE A 77 -11.09 25.88 2.39
N GLU A 78 -12.38 25.97 2.11
CA GLU A 78 -13.23 24.80 1.85
C GLU A 78 -12.70 23.99 0.68
N LYS A 79 -12.38 24.66 -0.43
CA LYS A 79 -11.86 23.99 -1.61
C LYS A 79 -10.55 23.25 -1.31
N ARG A 80 -9.64 23.90 -0.58
CA ARG A 80 -8.37 23.27 -0.19
C ARG A 80 -8.59 22.06 0.72
N THR A 81 -9.53 22.18 1.65
CA THR A 81 -9.87 21.08 2.56
C THR A 81 -10.43 19.89 1.77
N ARG A 82 -11.31 20.17 0.82
CA ARG A 82 -11.89 19.15 -0.05
C ARG A 82 -10.83 18.49 -0.94
N ASP A 83 -9.94 19.28 -1.51
CA ASP A 83 -8.86 18.77 -2.35
C ASP A 83 -7.93 17.86 -1.52
N ASN A 84 -7.62 18.27 -0.30
CA ASN A 84 -6.83 17.45 0.62
C ASN A 84 -7.55 16.16 1.00
N ALA A 85 -8.85 16.22 1.25
CA ALA A 85 -9.66 15.03 1.54
C ALA A 85 -9.60 14.06 0.36
N ASN A 86 -9.75 14.55 -0.85
CA ASN A 86 -9.69 13.71 -2.06
C ASN A 86 -8.31 13.06 -2.21
N TYR A 87 -7.24 13.80 -1.91
CA TYR A 87 -5.89 13.23 -1.93
C TYR A 87 -5.72 12.11 -0.91
N ILE A 88 -6.22 12.31 0.31
CA ILE A 88 -6.19 11.28 1.36
C ILE A 88 -6.99 10.05 0.94
N TYR A 89 -8.12 10.24 0.27
CA TYR A 89 -8.90 9.13 -0.29
C TYR A 89 -8.08 8.30 -1.28
N GLU A 90 -7.31 8.96 -2.14
CA GLU A 90 -6.43 8.26 -3.08
C GLU A 90 -5.34 7.45 -2.37
N VAL A 91 -4.78 8.00 -1.28
CA VAL A 91 -3.81 7.28 -0.46
C VAL A 91 -4.44 6.03 0.15
N TRP A 92 -5.65 6.15 0.68
CA TRP A 92 -6.39 5.01 1.21
C TRP A 92 -6.60 3.91 0.15
N ASN A 93 -7.02 4.29 -1.04
CA ASN A 93 -7.19 3.34 -2.14
C ASN A 93 -5.87 2.64 -2.49
N ALA A 94 -4.78 3.38 -2.55
CA ALA A 94 -3.47 2.83 -2.88
C ALA A 94 -3.02 1.82 -1.81
N LEU A 95 -3.23 2.13 -0.54
CA LEU A 95 -2.89 1.20 0.56
C LEU A 95 -3.70 -0.08 0.49
N ARG A 96 -5.00 0.02 0.22
CA ARG A 96 -5.86 -1.16 0.07
C ARG A 96 -5.43 -2.03 -1.11
N ALA A 97 -5.14 -1.40 -2.23
CA ALA A 97 -4.67 -2.12 -3.41
C ALA A 97 -3.34 -2.82 -3.14
N TYR A 98 -2.43 -2.16 -2.43
CA TYR A 98 -1.15 -2.75 -2.08
C TYR A 98 -1.31 -3.96 -1.15
N ALA A 99 -2.16 -3.86 -0.14
CA ALA A 99 -2.45 -4.98 0.76
C ALA A 99 -3.02 -6.17 -0.01
N GLN A 100 -3.90 -5.93 -0.97
CA GLN A 100 -4.48 -6.97 -1.80
C GLN A 100 -3.41 -7.63 -2.68
N GLN A 101 -2.50 -6.85 -3.25
CA GLN A 101 -1.39 -7.40 -4.03
C GLN A 101 -0.49 -8.29 -3.18
N LEU A 102 -0.20 -7.90 -1.95
CA LEU A 102 0.57 -8.75 -1.04
C LEU A 102 -0.15 -10.06 -0.76
N ASP A 103 -1.46 -10.03 -0.56
CA ASP A 103 -2.24 -11.26 -0.36
C ASP A 103 -2.11 -12.21 -1.55
N TYR A 104 -2.19 -11.68 -2.76
CA TYR A 104 -2.01 -12.49 -3.95
C TYR A 104 -0.61 -13.09 -4.01
N HIS A 105 0.42 -12.33 -3.72
CA HIS A 105 1.78 -12.83 -3.73
C HIS A 105 2.00 -13.90 -2.65
N TYR A 106 1.42 -13.73 -1.48
CA TYR A 106 1.48 -14.76 -0.44
C TYR A 106 0.87 -16.07 -0.93
N ARG A 107 -0.30 -16.00 -1.55
CA ARG A 107 -0.96 -17.19 -2.10
C ARG A 107 -0.17 -17.84 -3.23
N ASP A 108 0.39 -17.02 -4.10
CA ASP A 108 1.20 -17.52 -5.21
C ASP A 108 2.42 -18.27 -4.69
N MET A 109 3.10 -17.70 -3.70
CA MET A 109 4.28 -18.36 -3.12
C MET A 109 3.92 -19.63 -2.37
N GLU A 110 2.78 -19.64 -1.69
CA GLU A 110 2.27 -20.85 -1.05
C GLU A 110 1.99 -21.94 -2.10
N THR A 111 1.39 -21.57 -3.21
CA THR A 111 1.13 -22.50 -4.32
C THR A 111 2.44 -23.05 -4.90
N ILE A 112 3.42 -22.19 -5.09
CA ILE A 112 4.74 -22.58 -5.58
C ILE A 112 5.39 -23.58 -4.62
N ARG A 113 5.35 -23.34 -3.32
CA ARG A 113 5.91 -24.26 -2.32
C ARG A 113 5.16 -25.60 -2.34
N THR A 114 3.84 -25.56 -2.42
CA THR A 114 3.03 -26.77 -2.49
C THR A 114 3.40 -27.61 -3.71
N ASN A 115 3.55 -26.96 -4.86
CA ASN A 115 3.94 -27.63 -6.10
C ASN A 115 5.35 -28.19 -5.99
N ALA A 116 6.27 -27.47 -5.38
CA ALA A 116 7.64 -27.94 -5.17
C ALA A 116 7.65 -29.23 -4.32
N LEU A 117 6.89 -29.27 -3.24
CA LEU A 117 6.76 -30.47 -2.42
C LEU A 117 6.17 -31.63 -3.22
N ARG A 118 5.17 -31.37 -4.04
CA ARG A 118 4.55 -32.37 -4.87
C ARG A 118 5.54 -32.94 -5.89
N CYS A 119 6.48 -32.15 -6.35
CA CYS A 119 7.53 -32.57 -7.25
C CYS A 119 8.72 -33.24 -6.55
N GLY A 120 8.66 -33.40 -5.24
CA GLY A 120 9.71 -34.09 -4.49
C GLY A 120 10.83 -33.18 -3.99
N LEU A 121 10.69 -31.87 -4.13
CA LEU A 121 11.65 -30.93 -3.56
C LEU A 121 11.39 -30.73 -2.07
N THR A 122 12.40 -30.26 -1.36
CA THR A 122 12.27 -29.98 0.07
C THR A 122 12.22 -28.49 0.34
N ILE A 123 11.63 -28.13 1.44
CA ILE A 123 11.52 -26.74 1.86
C ILE A 123 12.21 -26.59 3.23
N ALA A 124 13.17 -25.67 3.28
CA ALA A 124 13.87 -25.31 4.50
C ALA A 124 13.32 -24.01 5.07
N ASN A 125 13.31 -23.88 6.39
CA ASN A 125 12.89 -22.66 7.07
C ASN A 125 11.50 -22.16 6.64
N ASP A 126 10.64 -23.08 6.24
CA ASP A 126 9.27 -22.85 5.77
C ASP A 126 9.15 -22.11 4.43
N TYR A 127 10.24 -21.59 3.87
CA TYR A 127 10.16 -20.74 2.67
C TYR A 127 11.16 -21.08 1.58
N ASP A 128 12.28 -21.70 1.90
CA ASP A 128 13.35 -21.93 0.95
C ASP A 128 13.16 -23.27 0.24
N ILE A 129 12.93 -23.24 -1.07
CA ILE A 129 12.84 -24.43 -1.89
C ILE A 129 14.27 -24.86 -2.22
N LEU A 130 14.64 -26.07 -1.79
CA LEU A 130 15.98 -26.60 -1.99
C LEU A 130 16.06 -27.44 -3.26
N ALA A 131 17.19 -27.32 -3.94
CA ALA A 131 17.50 -28.20 -5.06
C ALA A 131 17.65 -29.65 -4.55
N PRO A 132 17.27 -30.64 -5.38
CA PRO A 132 17.49 -32.02 -5.00
C PRO A 132 18.98 -32.36 -4.98
N GLU A 133 19.35 -33.37 -4.20
CA GLU A 133 20.70 -33.87 -4.20
C GLU A 133 21.10 -34.33 -5.61
N PRO A 134 22.34 -34.03 -6.05
CA PRO A 134 22.77 -34.49 -7.35
C PRO A 134 22.70 -36.05 -7.46
N ALA A 135 22.22 -36.50 -8.60
CA ALA A 135 22.17 -37.93 -8.85
C ALA A 135 23.57 -38.55 -8.84
N GLY A 136 23.71 -39.68 -8.18
CA GLY A 136 24.99 -40.36 -8.11
C GLY A 136 25.90 -39.88 -6.96
N THR A 137 25.45 -38.97 -6.15
CA THR A 137 26.19 -38.59 -4.95
C THR A 137 26.25 -39.77 -3.98
N PRO A 138 27.46 -40.23 -3.59
CA PRO A 138 27.52 -41.35 -2.67
C PRO A 138 26.90 -41.04 -1.33
N PRO A 139 26.31 -42.02 -0.70
CA PRO A 139 25.76 -41.85 0.62
C PRO A 139 26.80 -41.53 1.67
#